data_28cf38d0db70fb55d003d379d007b44f
#
_entry.id   28cf38d0db70fb55d003d379d007b44f
#
_cell.length_a   1.000
_cell.length_b   1.000
_cell.length_c   1.000
_cell.angle_alpha   90.00
_cell.angle_beta   90.00
_cell.angle_gamma   90.00
#
_symmetry.space_group_name_H-M   'P 1'
#
loop_
_entity.id
_entity.type
_entity.pdbx_description
1 polymer ?
#
loop_
_entity_poly.entity_id
_entity_poly.type
_entity_poly.pdbx_seq_one_letter_code
_entity_poly.pdbx_strand_id
1 'polypeptide(L)'
;MMQYRRFGRTELQMPVFSCGGMRYQYKWKDVPPHDIPKKNQQNLDATIRRAFELGINHFETARGYGTSEMQLGRILPQLPREQIIVQTKVSPKPDAKEFRRNFNKSFKFLQLEYVDLLGLHGINNDELLQYSLQPGGCLDVAKQLKKEGKVRFIGFSTHGSTETIIKAIESDCFDYVNLHWYYIYQVNWAAIEAANRHDMGVFIISPSDKGGHLYQPTRQLLELCDPLSPMVFNDLFCLSHPQVHTLSLGASRPSDFDEHLKVLPLIDRATEVLPPILEELEQAAIARLGEEWYYTWHEGLPPHEATPGGINIPIILWLRNLTLAYDMVDYARSRYSLLGNGSHWFPGNKADKLRQVQLAFDFKRSLANSPHAEKIPSLLAEADRLLGGKEVQRLSQS
;
A
#
# COMPACT_ATOMS: atom_id res chain seq x y z
N MET A 1 -6.63 -21.29 -12.82
CA MET A 1 -5.84 -21.88 -11.71
C MET A 1 -4.96 -20.78 -11.14
N MET A 2 -4.69 -20.77 -9.81
CA MET A 2 -3.80 -19.77 -9.20
C MET A 2 -2.40 -19.85 -9.84
N GLN A 3 -1.83 -18.70 -10.17
CA GLN A 3 -0.45 -18.59 -10.63
C GLN A 3 0.47 -18.26 -9.46
N TYR A 4 1.72 -18.74 -9.52
CA TYR A 4 2.74 -18.51 -8.50
C TYR A 4 3.98 -17.92 -9.13
N ARG A 5 4.67 -17.04 -8.41
CA ARG A 5 5.92 -16.40 -8.83
C ARG A 5 7.01 -16.66 -7.79
N ARG A 6 8.24 -16.85 -8.24
CA ARG A 6 9.40 -16.89 -7.37
C ARG A 6 9.54 -15.55 -6.64
N PHE A 7 9.49 -15.55 -5.32
CA PHE A 7 9.48 -14.33 -4.50
C PHE A 7 10.90 -13.85 -4.19
N GLY A 8 11.62 -13.42 -5.22
CA GLY A 8 13.01 -12.97 -5.12
C GLY A 8 13.90 -14.01 -4.44
N ARG A 9 14.96 -13.57 -3.77
CA ARG A 9 15.95 -14.42 -3.07
C ARG A 9 15.38 -15.33 -1.98
N THR A 10 14.08 -15.18 -1.63
CA THR A 10 13.45 -16.10 -0.67
C THR A 10 13.16 -17.48 -1.26
N GLU A 11 13.13 -17.62 -2.57
CA GLU A 11 12.75 -18.82 -3.33
C GLU A 11 11.32 -19.33 -3.05
N LEU A 12 10.53 -18.60 -2.26
CA LEU A 12 9.14 -18.96 -2.02
C LEU A 12 8.32 -18.87 -3.31
N GLN A 13 7.47 -19.87 -3.55
CA GLN A 13 6.47 -19.82 -4.61
C GLN A 13 5.27 -19.01 -4.11
N MET A 14 5.29 -17.71 -4.38
CA MET A 14 4.31 -16.76 -3.90
C MET A 14 3.10 -16.73 -4.84
N PRO A 15 1.86 -16.92 -4.35
CA PRO A 15 0.67 -16.74 -5.19
C PRO A 15 0.58 -15.29 -5.65
N VAL A 16 0.10 -15.06 -6.86
CA VAL A 16 -0.07 -13.67 -7.38
C VAL A 16 -1.07 -12.86 -6.58
N PHE A 17 -1.87 -13.50 -5.74
CA PHE A 17 -2.74 -12.88 -4.76
C PHE A 17 -2.42 -13.36 -3.34
N SER A 18 -2.43 -12.43 -2.39
CA SER A 18 -2.22 -12.68 -0.97
C SER A 18 -3.45 -12.25 -0.17
N CYS A 19 -3.77 -12.99 0.90
CA CYS A 19 -4.88 -12.66 1.79
C CYS A 19 -4.41 -11.69 2.88
N GLY A 20 -4.81 -10.40 2.75
CA GLY A 20 -4.46 -9.35 3.70
C GLY A 20 -5.35 -9.34 4.94
N GLY A 21 -4.73 -9.24 6.12
CA GLY A 21 -5.36 -9.39 7.43
C GLY A 21 -6.01 -8.15 8.03
N MET A 22 -6.22 -7.09 7.24
CA MET A 22 -6.62 -5.80 7.80
C MET A 22 -8.14 -5.57 7.85
N ARG A 23 -8.94 -6.27 7.04
CA ARG A 23 -10.37 -5.95 6.87
C ARG A 23 -11.35 -6.90 7.55
N TYR A 24 -10.97 -8.11 7.87
CA TYR A 24 -11.84 -9.09 8.52
C TYR A 24 -11.69 -9.12 10.06
N GLN A 25 -10.69 -8.41 10.62
CA GLN A 25 -10.48 -8.37 12.07
C GLN A 25 -11.64 -7.65 12.80
N TYR A 26 -11.80 -7.96 14.09
CA TYR A 26 -12.90 -7.42 14.89
C TYR A 26 -12.65 -5.97 15.33
N LYS A 27 -11.47 -5.67 15.86
CA LYS A 27 -11.10 -4.33 16.36
C LYS A 27 -9.62 -4.01 16.09
N TRP A 28 -9.34 -2.72 15.96
CA TRP A 28 -7.99 -2.18 15.77
C TRP A 28 -7.11 -2.16 17.03
N LYS A 29 -7.59 -2.71 18.13
CA LYS A 29 -6.84 -2.88 19.37
C LYS A 29 -7.01 -4.28 19.92
N ASP A 30 -6.04 -4.72 20.72
CA ASP A 30 -6.15 -5.98 21.43
C ASP A 30 -7.35 -5.96 22.38
N VAL A 31 -8.07 -7.07 22.42
CA VAL A 31 -9.17 -7.31 23.36
C VAL A 31 -9.00 -8.70 23.98
N PRO A 32 -9.65 -9.00 25.11
CA PRO A 32 -9.73 -10.37 25.59
C PRO A 32 -10.32 -11.30 24.53
N PRO A 33 -9.76 -12.52 24.33
CA PRO A 33 -10.21 -13.42 23.29
C PRO A 33 -11.72 -13.73 23.30
N HIS A 34 -12.35 -13.71 24.47
CA HIS A 34 -13.79 -13.98 24.64
C HIS A 34 -14.67 -12.80 24.18
N ASP A 35 -14.11 -11.59 24.01
CA ASP A 35 -14.82 -10.41 23.50
C ASP A 35 -15.00 -10.45 21.97
N ILE A 36 -14.27 -11.32 21.28
CA ILE A 36 -14.40 -11.47 19.83
C ILE A 36 -15.72 -12.20 19.51
N PRO A 37 -16.67 -11.54 18.80
CA PRO A 37 -17.95 -12.17 18.50
C PRO A 37 -17.77 -13.45 17.66
N LYS A 38 -18.50 -14.50 18.00
CA LYS A 38 -18.43 -15.77 17.26
C LYS A 38 -18.66 -15.59 15.75
N LYS A 39 -19.65 -14.77 15.36
CA LYS A 39 -19.95 -14.47 13.97
C LYS A 39 -18.77 -13.83 13.22
N ASN A 40 -18.04 -12.92 13.88
CA ASN A 40 -16.86 -12.29 13.28
C ASN A 40 -15.73 -13.32 13.08
N GLN A 41 -15.46 -14.17 14.10
CA GLN A 41 -14.47 -15.25 13.96
C GLN A 41 -14.87 -16.25 12.86
N GLN A 42 -16.13 -16.66 12.81
CA GLN A 42 -16.62 -17.57 11.76
C GLN A 42 -16.46 -17.00 10.35
N ASN A 43 -16.72 -15.70 10.16
CA ASN A 43 -16.49 -15.05 8.88
C ASN A 43 -15.01 -15.04 8.50
N LEU A 44 -14.12 -14.74 9.48
CA LEU A 44 -12.68 -14.81 9.26
C LEU A 44 -12.25 -16.24 8.89
N ASP A 45 -12.68 -17.24 9.64
CA ASP A 45 -12.35 -18.65 9.39
C ASP A 45 -12.79 -19.09 7.99
N ALA A 46 -14.01 -18.72 7.58
CA ALA A 46 -14.53 -19.00 6.25
C ALA A 46 -13.72 -18.27 5.15
N THR A 47 -13.30 -17.01 5.40
CA THR A 47 -12.47 -16.24 4.46
C THR A 47 -11.10 -16.87 4.27
N ILE A 48 -10.44 -17.30 5.35
CA ILE A 48 -9.14 -17.97 5.28
C ILE A 48 -9.22 -19.33 4.58
N ARG A 49 -10.24 -20.13 4.89
CA ARG A 49 -10.44 -21.42 4.20
C ARG A 49 -10.71 -21.22 2.71
N ARG A 50 -11.56 -20.27 2.36
CA ARG A 50 -11.83 -19.94 0.96
C ARG A 50 -10.57 -19.48 0.22
N ALA A 51 -9.74 -18.63 0.83
CA ALA A 51 -8.46 -18.22 0.26
C ALA A 51 -7.58 -19.44 -0.03
N PHE A 52 -7.40 -20.33 0.97
CA PHE A 52 -6.61 -21.54 0.84
C PHE A 52 -7.12 -22.47 -0.28
N GLU A 53 -8.42 -22.71 -0.35
CA GLU A 53 -9.08 -23.51 -1.40
C GLU A 53 -8.86 -22.94 -2.81
N LEU A 54 -8.77 -21.62 -2.93
CA LEU A 54 -8.48 -20.91 -4.18
C LEU A 54 -6.99 -20.91 -4.56
N GLY A 55 -6.12 -21.47 -3.72
CA GLY A 55 -4.67 -21.44 -3.89
C GLY A 55 -4.01 -20.13 -3.42
N ILE A 56 -4.75 -19.25 -2.74
CA ILE A 56 -4.21 -18.10 -2.04
C ILE A 56 -3.68 -18.57 -0.70
N ASN A 57 -2.43 -19.04 -0.69
CA ASN A 57 -1.81 -19.65 0.49
C ASN A 57 -0.86 -18.71 1.25
N HIS A 58 -0.75 -17.44 0.87
CA HIS A 58 -0.06 -16.41 1.62
C HIS A 58 -1.05 -15.60 2.47
N PHE A 59 -0.87 -15.64 3.78
CA PHE A 59 -1.67 -14.92 4.79
C PHE A 59 -0.84 -13.84 5.45
N GLU A 60 -1.23 -12.58 5.25
CA GLU A 60 -0.49 -11.42 5.70
C GLU A 60 -1.24 -10.70 6.83
N THR A 61 -0.53 -10.37 7.91
CA THR A 61 -1.04 -9.60 9.04
C THR A 61 0.02 -8.64 9.59
N ALA A 62 -0.25 -8.03 10.72
CA ALA A 62 0.71 -7.19 11.46
C ALA A 62 0.30 -7.05 12.94
N ARG A 63 1.28 -6.80 13.81
CA ARG A 63 1.02 -6.46 15.22
C ARG A 63 0.08 -5.26 15.38
N GLY A 64 0.17 -4.30 14.46
CA GLY A 64 -0.67 -3.11 14.45
C GLY A 64 -2.11 -3.31 13.93
N TYR A 65 -2.49 -4.52 13.49
CA TYR A 65 -3.84 -4.80 12.98
C TYR A 65 -4.79 -5.32 14.07
N GLY A 66 -4.64 -4.83 15.29
CA GLY A 66 -5.53 -5.13 16.41
C GLY A 66 -5.70 -6.62 16.67
N THR A 67 -6.94 -7.14 16.53
CA THR A 67 -7.27 -8.53 16.81
C THR A 67 -6.87 -9.52 15.71
N SER A 68 -6.33 -9.06 14.56
CA SER A 68 -6.05 -9.90 13.38
C SER A 68 -5.17 -11.11 13.71
N GLU A 69 -3.99 -10.91 14.34
CA GLU A 69 -3.09 -12.00 14.68
C GLU A 69 -3.74 -13.01 15.64
N MET A 70 -4.50 -12.53 16.62
CA MET A 70 -5.20 -13.35 17.61
C MET A 70 -6.28 -14.22 16.97
N GLN A 71 -6.99 -13.67 15.96
CA GLN A 71 -8.02 -14.40 15.24
C GLN A 71 -7.43 -15.39 14.24
N LEU A 72 -6.37 -15.00 13.52
CA LEU A 72 -5.62 -15.88 12.64
C LEU A 72 -5.00 -17.06 13.37
N GLY A 73 -4.51 -16.87 14.59
CA GLY A 73 -3.97 -17.94 15.44
C GLY A 73 -4.97 -19.01 15.83
N ARG A 74 -6.28 -18.81 15.60
CA ARG A 74 -7.30 -19.85 15.79
C ARG A 74 -7.49 -20.74 14.57
N ILE A 75 -7.19 -20.21 13.37
CA ILE A 75 -7.45 -20.92 12.10
C ILE A 75 -6.17 -21.40 11.41
N LEU A 76 -5.08 -20.61 11.41
CA LEU A 76 -3.87 -20.98 10.69
C LEU A 76 -3.24 -22.30 11.17
N PRO A 77 -3.20 -22.63 12.48
CA PRO A 77 -2.70 -23.92 12.95
C PRO A 77 -3.54 -25.14 12.49
N GLN A 78 -4.73 -24.92 11.94
CA GLN A 78 -5.59 -25.99 11.40
C GLN A 78 -5.31 -26.26 9.91
N LEU A 79 -4.52 -25.42 9.25
CA LEU A 79 -4.09 -25.60 7.85
C LEU A 79 -2.73 -26.33 7.81
N PRO A 80 -2.43 -27.09 6.73
CA PRO A 80 -1.12 -27.69 6.56
C PRO A 80 -0.02 -26.63 6.57
N ARG A 81 0.81 -26.61 7.61
CA ARG A 81 1.78 -25.52 7.85
C ARG A 81 2.78 -25.35 6.71
N GLU A 82 3.20 -26.45 6.11
CA GLU A 82 4.15 -26.51 4.99
C GLU A 82 3.56 -25.99 3.67
N GLN A 83 2.23 -25.87 3.57
CA GLN A 83 1.54 -25.40 2.38
C GLN A 83 1.17 -23.90 2.46
N ILE A 84 1.36 -23.27 3.62
CA ILE A 84 1.01 -21.86 3.82
C ILE A 84 2.25 -21.00 4.06
N ILE A 85 2.19 -19.77 3.58
CA ILE A 85 3.17 -18.71 3.84
C ILE A 85 2.51 -17.71 4.79
N VAL A 86 3.11 -17.49 5.95
CA VAL A 86 2.56 -16.56 6.95
C VAL A 86 3.49 -15.38 7.13
N GLN A 87 2.92 -14.17 6.95
CA GLN A 87 3.61 -12.92 7.17
C GLN A 87 3.01 -12.15 8.35
N THR A 88 3.86 -11.70 9.28
CA THR A 88 3.48 -10.62 10.19
C THR A 88 4.49 -9.48 10.15
N LYS A 89 4.10 -8.34 10.73
CA LYS A 89 4.93 -7.11 10.74
C LYS A 89 4.94 -6.48 12.12
N VAL A 90 6.11 -5.98 12.52
CA VAL A 90 6.31 -5.24 13.77
C VAL A 90 7.00 -3.91 13.47
N SER A 91 6.48 -2.80 14.01
CA SER A 91 7.06 -1.48 13.77
C SER A 91 8.43 -1.34 14.44
N PRO A 92 9.42 -0.77 13.74
CA PRO A 92 10.69 -0.37 14.33
C PRO A 92 10.49 0.53 15.54
N LYS A 93 11.37 0.43 16.52
CA LYS A 93 11.36 1.18 17.77
C LYS A 93 12.76 1.69 18.10
N PRO A 94 12.90 2.83 18.79
CA PRO A 94 14.19 3.29 19.29
C PRO A 94 14.86 2.24 20.20
N ASP A 95 14.07 1.59 21.07
CA ASP A 95 14.50 0.45 21.88
C ASP A 95 14.16 -0.87 21.16
N ALA A 96 15.16 -1.53 20.62
CA ALA A 96 15.01 -2.82 19.94
C ALA A 96 14.46 -3.93 20.88
N LYS A 97 14.56 -3.79 22.20
CA LYS A 97 13.93 -4.72 23.15
C LYS A 97 12.39 -4.61 23.07
N GLU A 98 11.86 -3.40 22.80
CA GLU A 98 10.41 -3.22 22.59
C GLU A 98 9.97 -3.93 21.30
N PHE A 99 10.74 -3.81 20.22
CA PHE A 99 10.49 -4.56 18.99
C PHE A 99 10.43 -6.08 19.27
N ARG A 100 11.38 -6.60 20.02
CA ARG A 100 11.40 -8.01 20.45
C ARG A 100 10.17 -8.40 21.27
N ARG A 101 9.75 -7.56 22.24
CA ARG A 101 8.54 -7.79 23.04
C ARG A 101 7.29 -7.84 22.17
N ASN A 102 7.19 -6.92 21.20
CA ASN A 102 6.07 -6.86 20.26
C ASN A 102 6.02 -8.10 19.36
N PHE A 103 7.17 -8.56 18.84
CA PHE A 103 7.23 -9.82 18.09
C PHE A 103 6.81 -11.02 18.94
N ASN A 104 7.30 -11.14 20.16
CA ASN A 104 6.90 -12.25 21.03
C ASN A 104 5.40 -12.26 21.31
N LYS A 105 4.74 -11.08 21.35
CA LYS A 105 3.29 -10.97 21.47
C LYS A 105 2.58 -11.43 20.19
N SER A 106 3.05 -11.02 19.02
CA SER A 106 2.56 -11.50 17.72
C SER A 106 2.66 -13.02 17.63
N PHE A 107 3.81 -13.55 17.98
CA PHE A 107 4.09 -14.97 17.92
C PHE A 107 3.16 -15.78 18.84
N LYS A 108 2.91 -15.26 20.07
CA LYS A 108 1.94 -15.85 20.99
C LYS A 108 0.51 -15.84 20.43
N PHE A 109 0.12 -14.76 19.73
CA PHE A 109 -1.21 -14.65 19.16
C PHE A 109 -1.41 -15.55 17.95
N LEU A 110 -0.42 -15.66 17.08
CA LEU A 110 -0.47 -16.50 15.88
C LEU A 110 -0.46 -18.00 16.19
N GLN A 111 0.05 -18.42 17.35
CA GLN A 111 0.12 -19.83 17.78
C GLN A 111 0.84 -20.74 16.76
N LEU A 112 1.88 -20.23 16.13
CA LEU A 112 2.71 -20.93 15.16
C LEU A 112 4.12 -21.14 15.71
N GLU A 113 4.82 -22.16 15.21
CA GLU A 113 6.21 -22.42 15.58
C GLU A 113 7.18 -21.46 14.90
N TYR A 114 6.83 -20.98 13.69
CA TYR A 114 7.58 -19.96 12.95
C TYR A 114 6.65 -19.15 12.04
N VAL A 115 7.11 -17.99 11.62
CA VAL A 115 6.53 -17.22 10.49
C VAL A 115 7.51 -17.25 9.32
N ASP A 116 6.98 -17.28 8.10
CA ASP A 116 7.82 -17.28 6.91
C ASP A 116 8.43 -15.89 6.67
N LEU A 117 7.62 -14.86 6.84
CA LEU A 117 7.98 -13.50 6.53
C LEU A 117 7.77 -12.59 7.75
N LEU A 118 8.84 -11.96 8.24
CA LEU A 118 8.76 -10.88 9.22
C LEU A 118 9.07 -9.54 8.54
N GLY A 119 8.10 -8.63 8.51
CA GLY A 119 8.30 -7.26 8.04
C GLY A 119 8.62 -6.27 9.17
N LEU A 120 9.63 -5.43 8.99
CA LEU A 120 9.77 -4.21 9.77
C LEU A 120 8.67 -3.24 9.29
N HIS A 121 7.68 -2.98 10.14
CA HIS A 121 6.41 -2.35 9.75
C HIS A 121 6.52 -0.84 9.66
N GLY A 122 6.49 -0.31 8.44
CA GLY A 122 6.40 1.11 8.20
C GLY A 122 7.75 1.83 8.30
N ILE A 123 8.76 1.39 7.57
CA ILE A 123 9.99 2.19 7.37
C ILE A 123 9.62 3.35 6.42
N ASN A 124 9.06 4.43 7.00
CA ASN A 124 8.43 5.51 6.25
C ASN A 124 9.29 6.78 6.15
N ASN A 125 10.38 6.84 6.89
CA ASN A 125 11.31 7.96 6.94
C ASN A 125 12.71 7.52 7.41
N ASP A 126 13.68 8.42 7.34
CA ASP A 126 15.07 8.13 7.71
C ASP A 126 15.22 7.78 9.21
N GLU A 127 14.38 8.31 10.09
CA GLU A 127 14.42 7.97 11.51
C GLU A 127 14.06 6.49 11.75
N LEU A 128 12.97 6.02 11.14
CA LEU A 128 12.54 4.62 11.23
C LEU A 128 13.52 3.66 10.54
N LEU A 129 14.15 4.13 9.46
CA LEU A 129 15.23 3.41 8.81
C LEU A 129 16.45 3.30 9.74
N GLN A 130 16.81 4.37 10.43
CA GLN A 130 17.90 4.38 11.42
C GLN A 130 17.63 3.41 12.58
N TYR A 131 16.42 3.44 13.19
CA TYR A 131 16.05 2.47 14.24
C TYR A 131 16.11 1.03 13.78
N SER A 132 15.90 0.82 12.48
CA SER A 132 16.02 -0.50 11.87
C SER A 132 17.46 -0.95 11.70
N LEU A 133 18.32 -0.11 11.12
CA LEU A 133 19.64 -0.50 10.61
C LEU A 133 20.81 -0.22 11.59
N GLN A 134 20.61 0.63 12.62
CA GLN A 134 21.70 0.93 13.58
C GLN A 134 22.18 -0.33 14.28
N PRO A 135 23.46 -0.41 14.69
CA PRO A 135 23.99 -1.54 15.48
C PRO A 135 23.15 -1.79 16.74
N GLY A 136 22.73 -3.04 16.95
CA GLY A 136 21.82 -3.42 18.02
C GLY A 136 20.35 -2.99 17.80
N GLY A 137 20.00 -2.53 16.59
CA GLY A 137 18.67 -2.10 16.22
C GLY A 137 17.69 -3.23 15.94
N CYS A 138 16.54 -2.87 15.37
CA CYS A 138 15.44 -3.83 15.17
C CYS A 138 15.78 -4.93 14.17
N LEU A 139 16.62 -4.65 13.16
CA LEU A 139 17.09 -5.66 12.21
C LEU A 139 17.96 -6.71 12.87
N ASP A 140 18.85 -6.33 13.79
CA ASP A 140 19.68 -7.30 14.52
C ASP A 140 18.84 -8.24 15.38
N VAL A 141 17.76 -7.71 15.99
CA VAL A 141 16.76 -8.53 16.68
C VAL A 141 16.04 -9.47 15.70
N ALA A 142 15.66 -9.01 14.52
CA ALA A 142 15.01 -9.84 13.51
C ALA A 142 15.97 -10.95 13.01
N LYS A 143 17.25 -10.63 12.79
CA LYS A 143 18.30 -11.62 12.45
C LYS A 143 18.50 -12.67 13.57
N GLN A 144 18.41 -12.24 14.84
CA GLN A 144 18.45 -13.16 15.96
C GLN A 144 17.23 -14.10 15.99
N LEU A 145 16.02 -13.58 15.72
CA LEU A 145 14.80 -14.38 15.58
C LEU A 145 14.91 -15.40 14.43
N LYS A 146 15.56 -15.03 13.33
CA LYS A 146 15.86 -15.94 12.21
C LYS A 146 16.81 -17.06 12.66
N LYS A 147 17.86 -16.75 13.41
CA LYS A 147 18.77 -17.76 13.99
C LYS A 147 18.07 -18.69 14.99
N GLU A 148 17.05 -18.21 15.69
CA GLU A 148 16.21 -19.00 16.60
C GLU A 148 15.20 -19.88 15.86
N GLY A 149 15.14 -19.84 14.54
CA GLY A 149 14.18 -20.59 13.73
C GLY A 149 12.74 -20.06 13.77
N LYS A 150 12.51 -18.88 14.36
CA LYS A 150 11.17 -18.28 14.48
C LYS A 150 10.74 -17.47 13.26
N VAL A 151 11.70 -17.08 12.41
CA VAL A 151 11.50 -16.27 11.20
C VAL A 151 12.35 -16.87 10.09
N ARG A 152 11.78 -17.04 8.89
CA ARG A 152 12.55 -17.53 7.74
C ARG A 152 13.21 -16.39 6.97
N PHE A 153 12.43 -15.34 6.65
CA PHE A 153 12.87 -14.20 5.84
C PHE A 153 12.47 -12.88 6.48
N ILE A 154 13.27 -11.84 6.23
CA ILE A 154 13.12 -10.52 6.82
C ILE A 154 12.92 -9.50 5.69
N GLY A 155 11.85 -8.71 5.76
CA GLY A 155 11.60 -7.61 4.83
C GLY A 155 11.10 -6.37 5.54
N PHE A 156 10.52 -5.46 4.78
CA PHE A 156 9.90 -4.27 5.35
C PHE A 156 8.64 -3.86 4.58
N SER A 157 7.78 -3.08 5.24
CA SER A 157 6.67 -2.38 4.60
C SER A 157 6.86 -0.88 4.72
N THR A 158 6.31 -0.12 3.77
CA THR A 158 6.55 1.31 3.72
C THR A 158 5.40 2.11 3.11
N HIS A 159 5.26 3.34 3.57
CA HIS A 159 4.48 4.43 3.01
C HIS A 159 5.37 5.66 2.74
N GLY A 160 6.68 5.49 2.83
CA GLY A 160 7.66 6.56 2.68
C GLY A 160 7.82 7.03 1.23
N SER A 161 8.66 8.04 1.05
CA SER A 161 9.04 8.50 -0.28
C SER A 161 9.83 7.43 -1.04
N THR A 162 9.78 7.49 -2.36
CA THR A 162 10.56 6.59 -3.23
C THR A 162 12.06 6.58 -2.86
N GLU A 163 12.60 7.74 -2.48
CA GLU A 163 13.98 7.87 -2.03
C GLU A 163 14.26 7.07 -0.74
N THR A 164 13.39 7.20 0.28
CA THR A 164 13.51 6.41 1.52
C THR A 164 13.40 4.91 1.24
N ILE A 165 12.51 4.52 0.33
CA ILE A 165 12.35 3.11 -0.07
C ILE A 165 13.62 2.59 -0.72
N ILE A 166 14.19 3.34 -1.67
CA ILE A 166 15.45 2.97 -2.34
C ILE A 166 16.59 2.88 -1.33
N LYS A 167 16.74 3.84 -0.41
CA LYS A 167 17.76 3.75 0.66
C LYS A 167 17.64 2.45 1.48
N ALA A 168 16.42 2.03 1.81
CA ALA A 168 16.20 0.79 2.54
C ALA A 168 16.58 -0.44 1.71
N ILE A 169 16.24 -0.46 0.42
CA ILE A 169 16.59 -1.53 -0.53
C ILE A 169 18.10 -1.64 -0.73
N GLU A 170 18.77 -0.50 -0.98
CA GLU A 170 20.21 -0.41 -1.23
C GLU A 170 21.05 -0.79 0.00
N SER A 171 20.45 -0.87 1.21
CA SER A 171 21.11 -1.42 2.39
C SER A 171 21.43 -2.92 2.24
N ASP A 172 20.81 -3.60 1.29
CA ASP A 172 20.89 -5.05 1.01
C ASP A 172 20.62 -5.94 2.23
N CYS A 173 19.84 -5.43 3.16
CA CYS A 173 19.54 -6.10 4.43
C CYS A 173 18.19 -6.83 4.46
N PHE A 174 17.38 -6.69 3.41
CA PHE A 174 16.02 -7.19 3.36
C PHE A 174 15.80 -8.17 2.21
N ASP A 175 14.97 -9.17 2.44
CA ASP A 175 14.63 -10.20 1.46
C ASP A 175 13.43 -9.80 0.60
N TYR A 176 12.56 -8.87 1.07
CA TYR A 176 11.37 -8.41 0.35
C TYR A 176 10.91 -7.03 0.82
N VAL A 177 10.06 -6.39 0.00
CA VAL A 177 9.42 -5.11 0.31
C VAL A 177 7.92 -5.13 0.04
N ASN A 178 7.14 -4.54 0.96
CA ASN A 178 5.72 -4.24 0.79
C ASN A 178 5.55 -2.75 0.53
N LEU A 179 5.09 -2.36 -0.67
CA LEU A 179 4.99 -0.97 -1.07
C LEU A 179 3.71 -0.68 -1.89
N HIS A 180 3.49 0.60 -2.21
CA HIS A 180 2.37 1.06 -3.02
C HIS A 180 2.79 1.25 -4.47
N TRP A 181 2.08 0.62 -5.39
CA TRP A 181 2.21 0.85 -6.81
C TRP A 181 0.95 0.34 -7.54
N TYR A 182 0.26 1.24 -8.28
CA TYR A 182 -1.00 0.97 -8.96
C TYR A 182 -1.07 1.81 -10.23
N TYR A 183 -2.04 1.56 -11.11
CA TYR A 183 -2.24 2.38 -12.29
C TYR A 183 -2.30 3.89 -11.98
N ILE A 184 -3.10 4.28 -10.99
CA ILE A 184 -3.24 5.68 -10.60
C ILE A 184 -2.07 6.24 -9.76
N TYR A 185 -1.14 5.40 -9.29
CA TYR A 185 -0.04 5.80 -8.40
C TYR A 185 1.23 5.03 -8.74
N GLN A 186 2.03 5.56 -9.67
CA GLN A 186 3.20 4.86 -10.24
C GLN A 186 4.55 5.40 -9.75
N VAL A 187 4.57 6.34 -8.81
CA VAL A 187 5.79 7.04 -8.36
C VAL A 187 6.89 6.10 -7.83
N ASN A 188 6.52 4.92 -7.33
CA ASN A 188 7.45 3.97 -6.73
C ASN A 188 8.05 2.96 -7.73
N TRP A 189 7.90 3.18 -9.05
CA TRP A 189 8.48 2.26 -10.03
C TRP A 189 10.00 2.11 -9.88
N ALA A 190 10.73 3.21 -9.69
CA ALA A 190 12.17 3.17 -9.47
C ALA A 190 12.58 2.32 -8.24
N ALA A 191 11.74 2.29 -7.19
CA ALA A 191 11.97 1.43 -6.03
C ALA A 191 11.72 -0.06 -6.35
N ILE A 192 10.73 -0.36 -7.21
CA ILE A 192 10.48 -1.73 -7.71
C ILE A 192 11.67 -2.22 -8.54
N GLU A 193 12.20 -1.38 -9.42
CA GLU A 193 13.40 -1.70 -10.20
C GLU A 193 14.63 -1.93 -9.31
N ALA A 194 14.81 -1.10 -8.27
CA ALA A 194 15.84 -1.30 -7.28
C ALA A 194 15.68 -2.65 -6.55
N ALA A 195 14.46 -2.98 -6.09
CA ALA A 195 14.18 -4.26 -5.46
C ALA A 195 14.46 -5.44 -6.39
N ASN A 196 14.12 -5.32 -7.68
CA ASN A 196 14.43 -6.34 -8.68
C ASN A 196 15.94 -6.53 -8.90
N ARG A 197 16.74 -5.44 -8.94
CA ARG A 197 18.21 -5.54 -9.02
C ARG A 197 18.82 -6.28 -7.83
N HIS A 198 18.21 -6.15 -6.65
CA HIS A 198 18.62 -6.82 -5.41
C HIS A 198 17.95 -8.20 -5.22
N ASP A 199 17.28 -8.73 -6.23
CA ASP A 199 16.53 -10.00 -6.16
C ASP A 199 15.58 -10.08 -4.95
N MET A 200 14.91 -8.98 -4.62
CA MET A 200 13.96 -8.90 -3.52
C MET A 200 12.55 -9.25 -3.99
N GLY A 201 11.77 -9.89 -3.10
CA GLY A 201 10.33 -10.05 -3.33
C GLY A 201 9.61 -8.71 -3.29
N VAL A 202 8.71 -8.44 -4.25
CA VAL A 202 7.88 -7.24 -4.31
C VAL A 202 6.43 -7.60 -4.06
N PHE A 203 5.84 -6.98 -3.04
CA PHE A 203 4.47 -7.18 -2.59
C PHE A 203 3.72 -5.85 -2.61
N ILE A 204 2.73 -5.72 -3.51
CA ILE A 204 1.89 -4.52 -3.60
C ILE A 204 0.79 -4.58 -2.55
N ILE A 205 0.73 -3.56 -1.69
CA ILE A 205 -0.24 -3.48 -0.59
C ILE A 205 -1.43 -2.59 -0.94
N SER A 206 -2.63 -3.00 -0.50
CA SER A 206 -3.90 -2.27 -0.64
C SER A 206 -4.27 -1.85 -2.08
N PRO A 207 -4.13 -2.71 -3.11
CA PRO A 207 -4.38 -2.33 -4.49
C PRO A 207 -5.84 -1.89 -4.73
N SER A 208 -6.81 -2.49 -4.05
CA SER A 208 -8.23 -2.19 -4.24
C SER A 208 -8.67 -0.90 -3.54
N ASP A 209 -8.15 -0.62 -2.33
CA ASP A 209 -8.52 0.57 -1.57
C ASP A 209 -7.71 1.80 -1.99
N LYS A 210 -6.38 1.68 -1.91
CA LYS A 210 -5.48 2.78 -2.22
C LYS A 210 -5.28 2.97 -3.72
N GLY A 211 -5.55 1.95 -4.51
CA GLY A 211 -5.58 2.01 -5.98
C GLY A 211 -6.83 2.65 -6.56
N GLY A 212 -7.74 3.22 -5.74
CA GLY A 212 -8.88 3.99 -6.26
C GLY A 212 -10.24 3.66 -5.68
N HIS A 213 -10.36 3.03 -4.49
CA HIS A 213 -11.62 2.52 -3.96
C HIS A 213 -12.34 1.58 -4.95
N LEU A 214 -11.59 0.68 -5.59
CA LEU A 214 -12.03 -0.13 -6.75
C LEU A 214 -13.19 -1.10 -6.47
N TYR A 215 -13.56 -1.27 -5.21
CA TYR A 215 -14.79 -1.98 -4.78
C TYR A 215 -16.05 -1.11 -4.90
N GLN A 216 -15.91 0.19 -5.14
CA GLN A 216 -16.97 1.16 -5.43
C GLN A 216 -16.49 2.16 -6.49
N PRO A 217 -16.19 1.70 -7.73
CA PRO A 217 -15.64 2.55 -8.77
C PRO A 217 -16.67 3.57 -9.24
N THR A 218 -16.18 4.70 -9.78
CA THR A 218 -17.04 5.70 -10.43
C THR A 218 -17.62 5.13 -11.72
N ARG A 219 -18.74 5.69 -12.18
CA ARG A 219 -19.34 5.31 -13.45
C ARG A 219 -18.36 5.56 -14.62
N GLN A 220 -17.68 6.69 -14.62
CA GLN A 220 -16.70 7.03 -15.64
C GLN A 220 -15.56 6.00 -15.68
N LEU A 221 -15.05 5.59 -14.52
CA LEU A 221 -13.97 4.59 -14.45
C LEU A 221 -14.44 3.20 -14.94
N LEU A 222 -15.71 2.84 -14.67
CA LEU A 222 -16.32 1.61 -15.22
C LEU A 222 -16.39 1.66 -16.75
N GLU A 223 -16.82 2.78 -17.33
CA GLU A 223 -16.91 2.97 -18.78
C GLU A 223 -15.52 2.93 -19.45
N LEU A 224 -14.52 3.58 -18.86
CA LEU A 224 -13.15 3.63 -19.39
C LEU A 224 -12.39 2.30 -19.29
N CYS A 225 -12.72 1.47 -18.32
CA CYS A 225 -12.07 0.16 -18.15
C CYS A 225 -12.77 -0.97 -18.92
N ASP A 226 -13.93 -0.73 -19.57
CA ASP A 226 -14.64 -1.77 -20.33
C ASP A 226 -13.73 -2.46 -21.35
N PRO A 227 -13.75 -3.79 -21.48
CA PRO A 227 -14.69 -4.76 -20.89
C PRO A 227 -14.29 -5.28 -19.48
N LEU A 228 -13.25 -4.75 -18.86
CA LEU A 228 -12.85 -5.14 -17.50
C LEU A 228 -13.53 -4.26 -16.46
N SER A 229 -13.73 -4.80 -15.26
CA SER A 229 -13.96 -3.91 -14.13
C SER A 229 -12.66 -3.16 -13.75
N PRO A 230 -12.74 -1.96 -13.15
CA PRO A 230 -11.56 -1.23 -12.71
C PRO A 230 -10.68 -2.02 -11.74
N MET A 231 -11.25 -2.93 -10.96
CA MET A 231 -10.50 -3.82 -10.06
C MET A 231 -9.68 -4.83 -10.84
N VAL A 232 -10.29 -5.53 -11.81
CA VAL A 232 -9.60 -6.50 -12.68
C VAL A 232 -8.55 -5.80 -13.54
N PHE A 233 -8.85 -4.62 -14.08
CA PHE A 233 -7.90 -3.80 -14.82
C PHE A 233 -6.67 -3.46 -13.98
N ASN A 234 -6.86 -2.92 -12.76
CA ASN A 234 -5.74 -2.54 -11.90
C ASN A 234 -4.90 -3.75 -11.45
N ASP A 235 -5.55 -4.88 -11.13
CA ASP A 235 -4.84 -6.11 -10.79
C ASP A 235 -4.03 -6.62 -11.98
N LEU A 236 -4.62 -6.61 -13.20
CA LEU A 236 -3.92 -7.00 -14.42
C LEU A 236 -2.77 -6.05 -14.73
N PHE A 237 -2.98 -4.74 -14.60
CA PHE A 237 -1.92 -3.74 -14.75
C PHE A 237 -0.74 -4.03 -13.82
N CYS A 238 -0.99 -4.25 -12.54
CA CYS A 238 0.07 -4.57 -11.60
C CYS A 238 0.78 -5.89 -11.95
N LEU A 239 0.01 -6.95 -12.24
CA LEU A 239 0.56 -8.29 -12.50
C LEU A 239 1.16 -8.45 -13.91
N SER A 240 0.89 -7.53 -14.85
CA SER A 240 1.56 -7.54 -16.16
C SER A 240 3.07 -7.24 -16.06
N HIS A 241 3.52 -6.73 -14.92
CA HIS A 241 4.92 -6.44 -14.64
C HIS A 241 5.54 -7.61 -13.85
N PRO A 242 6.49 -8.35 -14.43
CA PRO A 242 7.07 -9.54 -13.77
C PRO A 242 7.82 -9.21 -12.47
N GLN A 243 8.23 -7.96 -12.28
CA GLN A 243 8.85 -7.44 -11.05
C GLN A 243 7.88 -7.38 -9.87
N VAL A 244 6.57 -7.38 -10.12
CA VAL A 244 5.52 -7.44 -9.08
C VAL A 244 5.15 -8.90 -8.85
N HIS A 245 5.35 -9.40 -7.63
CA HIS A 245 5.19 -10.82 -7.36
C HIS A 245 3.79 -11.17 -6.83
N THR A 246 3.20 -10.30 -6.01
CA THR A 246 1.89 -10.57 -5.39
C THR A 246 1.17 -9.28 -4.99
N LEU A 247 -0.16 -9.34 -4.96
CA LEU A 247 -1.05 -8.25 -4.55
C LEU A 247 -1.79 -8.62 -3.26
N SER A 248 -1.77 -7.73 -2.26
CA SER A 248 -2.51 -7.91 -1.00
C SER A 248 -3.99 -7.62 -1.18
N LEU A 249 -4.81 -8.65 -1.23
CA LEU A 249 -6.26 -8.51 -1.30
C LEU A 249 -6.84 -8.21 0.09
N GLY A 250 -7.55 -7.10 0.20
CA GLY A 250 -8.21 -6.69 1.42
C GLY A 250 -9.59 -7.35 1.57
N ALA A 251 -9.66 -8.68 1.57
CA ALA A 251 -10.91 -9.40 1.74
C ALA A 251 -11.49 -9.23 3.14
N SER A 252 -12.77 -8.90 3.24
CA SER A 252 -13.54 -8.86 4.48
C SER A 252 -14.46 -10.07 4.65
N ARG A 253 -14.70 -10.82 3.57
CA ARG A 253 -15.56 -12.00 3.49
C ARG A 253 -15.12 -12.92 2.33
N PRO A 254 -15.57 -14.20 2.30
CA PRO A 254 -15.12 -15.17 1.29
C PRO A 254 -15.34 -14.75 -0.16
N SER A 255 -16.46 -14.08 -0.47
CA SER A 255 -16.79 -13.68 -1.85
C SER A 255 -15.96 -12.50 -2.39
N ASP A 256 -15.21 -11.81 -1.54
CA ASP A 256 -14.40 -10.67 -1.99
C ASP A 256 -13.23 -11.09 -2.89
N PHE A 257 -12.88 -12.37 -2.94
CA PHE A 257 -11.88 -12.90 -3.88
C PHE A 257 -12.40 -13.07 -5.30
N ASP A 258 -13.72 -13.26 -5.49
CA ASP A 258 -14.30 -13.71 -6.76
C ASP A 258 -14.03 -12.73 -7.91
N GLU A 259 -14.03 -11.42 -7.65
CA GLU A 259 -13.72 -10.40 -8.66
C GLU A 259 -12.25 -10.46 -9.09
N HIS A 260 -11.34 -10.56 -8.13
CA HIS A 260 -9.89 -10.65 -8.38
C HIS A 260 -9.50 -11.88 -9.20
N LEU A 261 -10.18 -13.02 -9.01
CA LEU A 261 -9.89 -14.25 -9.75
C LEU A 261 -10.13 -14.13 -11.25
N LYS A 262 -10.93 -13.18 -11.70
CA LYS A 262 -11.18 -12.91 -13.13
C LYS A 262 -9.92 -12.48 -13.88
N VAL A 263 -8.90 -11.99 -13.17
CA VAL A 263 -7.64 -11.60 -13.78
C VAL A 263 -6.77 -12.79 -14.19
N LEU A 264 -6.89 -13.93 -13.51
CA LEU A 264 -5.99 -15.08 -13.70
C LEU A 264 -5.87 -15.56 -15.17
N PRO A 265 -6.96 -15.72 -15.94
CA PRO A 265 -6.86 -16.10 -17.35
C PRO A 265 -6.32 -14.99 -18.27
N LEU A 266 -6.19 -13.75 -17.75
CA LEU A 266 -5.79 -12.59 -18.53
C LEU A 266 -4.29 -12.25 -18.39
N ILE A 267 -3.63 -12.74 -17.32
CA ILE A 267 -2.25 -12.38 -16.99
C ILE A 267 -1.30 -12.62 -18.20
N ASP A 268 -1.39 -13.80 -18.82
CA ASP A 268 -0.55 -14.16 -19.98
C ASP A 268 -0.92 -13.41 -21.27
N ARG A 269 -2.07 -12.72 -21.26
CA ARG A 269 -2.58 -11.91 -22.37
C ARG A 269 -2.60 -10.41 -22.07
N ALA A 270 -1.93 -9.98 -21.00
CA ALA A 270 -1.93 -8.59 -20.58
C ALA A 270 -1.48 -7.63 -21.68
N THR A 271 -0.52 -8.03 -22.50
CA THR A 271 0.00 -7.25 -23.65
C THR A 271 -1.02 -7.06 -24.78
N GLU A 272 -2.08 -7.87 -24.82
CA GLU A 272 -3.19 -7.73 -25.77
C GLU A 272 -4.35 -6.96 -25.16
N VAL A 273 -4.61 -7.19 -23.88
CA VAL A 273 -5.82 -6.71 -23.18
C VAL A 273 -5.67 -5.28 -22.67
N LEU A 274 -4.49 -4.93 -22.13
CA LEU A 274 -4.28 -3.64 -21.48
C LEU A 274 -4.18 -2.44 -22.44
N PRO A 275 -3.50 -2.51 -23.62
CA PRO A 275 -3.24 -1.32 -24.43
C PRO A 275 -4.49 -0.51 -24.80
N PRO A 276 -5.60 -1.08 -25.29
CA PRO A 276 -6.79 -0.27 -25.61
C PRO A 276 -7.39 0.44 -24.39
N ILE A 277 -7.38 -0.22 -23.20
CA ILE A 277 -7.91 0.39 -21.98
C ILE A 277 -6.99 1.52 -21.50
N LEU A 278 -5.67 1.33 -21.59
CA LEU A 278 -4.70 2.36 -21.22
C LEU A 278 -4.82 3.59 -22.13
N GLU A 279 -5.05 3.38 -23.43
CA GLU A 279 -5.28 4.46 -24.40
C GLU A 279 -6.55 5.25 -24.09
N GLU A 280 -7.67 4.59 -23.79
CA GLU A 280 -8.92 5.25 -23.39
C GLU A 280 -8.77 6.07 -22.11
N LEU A 281 -8.09 5.52 -21.10
CA LEU A 281 -7.80 6.23 -19.85
C LEU A 281 -6.90 7.45 -20.07
N GLU A 282 -5.87 7.33 -20.90
CA GLU A 282 -4.96 8.43 -21.26
C GLU A 282 -5.69 9.53 -22.02
N GLN A 283 -6.47 9.18 -23.05
CA GLN A 283 -7.23 10.12 -23.85
C GLN A 283 -8.27 10.88 -23.01
N ALA A 284 -8.96 10.17 -22.11
CA ALA A 284 -9.91 10.80 -21.18
C ALA A 284 -9.20 11.80 -20.25
N ALA A 285 -8.01 11.47 -19.75
CA ALA A 285 -7.22 12.36 -18.91
C ALA A 285 -6.73 13.59 -19.69
N ILE A 286 -6.17 13.40 -20.89
CA ILE A 286 -5.71 14.48 -21.78
C ILE A 286 -6.87 15.43 -22.14
N ALA A 287 -8.04 14.89 -22.47
CA ALA A 287 -9.23 15.69 -22.82
C ALA A 287 -9.68 16.60 -21.65
N ARG A 288 -9.49 16.17 -20.41
CA ARG A 288 -9.91 16.90 -19.20
C ARG A 288 -8.84 17.84 -18.65
N LEU A 289 -7.59 17.44 -18.74
CA LEU A 289 -6.45 18.14 -18.10
C LEU A 289 -5.70 19.03 -19.09
N GLY A 290 -5.77 18.73 -20.38
CA GLY A 290 -4.92 19.27 -21.43
C GLY A 290 -3.61 18.50 -21.55
N GLU A 291 -3.14 18.30 -22.79
CA GLU A 291 -2.00 17.44 -23.10
C GLU A 291 -0.69 17.91 -22.42
N GLU A 292 -0.36 19.20 -22.50
CA GLU A 292 0.82 19.76 -21.85
C GLU A 292 0.82 19.47 -20.34
N TRP A 293 -0.33 19.74 -19.66
CA TRP A 293 -0.46 19.49 -18.22
C TRP A 293 -0.38 18.02 -17.89
N TYR A 294 -1.03 17.16 -18.68
CA TYR A 294 -1.04 15.72 -18.43
C TYR A 294 0.38 15.14 -18.34
N TYR A 295 1.25 15.50 -19.25
CA TYR A 295 2.61 14.97 -19.30
C TYR A 295 3.58 15.67 -18.33
N THR A 296 3.38 16.94 -18.00
CA THR A 296 4.41 17.76 -17.32
C THR A 296 4.00 18.31 -15.96
N TRP A 297 2.78 18.03 -15.47
CA TRP A 297 2.27 18.63 -14.24
C TRP A 297 3.15 18.39 -13.01
N HIS A 298 3.89 17.30 -12.97
CA HIS A 298 4.72 16.86 -11.85
C HIS A 298 6.15 17.39 -11.90
N GLU A 299 6.58 17.97 -13.04
CA GLU A 299 7.95 18.41 -13.25
C GLU A 299 8.32 19.58 -12.32
N GLY A 300 9.49 19.46 -11.69
CA GLY A 300 10.07 20.48 -10.85
C GLY A 300 9.28 20.85 -9.60
N LEU A 301 8.30 20.01 -9.19
CA LEU A 301 7.55 20.23 -7.95
C LEU A 301 8.44 20.00 -6.73
N PRO A 302 8.41 20.90 -5.73
CA PRO A 302 9.17 20.73 -4.49
C PRO A 302 8.54 19.69 -3.58
N PRO A 303 9.34 19.01 -2.74
CA PRO A 303 8.81 18.22 -1.63
C PRO A 303 8.13 19.14 -0.60
N HIS A 304 7.21 18.60 0.19
CA HIS A 304 6.40 19.41 1.12
C HIS A 304 7.24 20.16 2.18
N GLU A 305 8.39 19.62 2.56
CA GLU A 305 9.32 20.26 3.50
C GLU A 305 9.93 21.55 2.94
N ALA A 306 10.04 21.65 1.62
CA ALA A 306 10.57 22.82 0.92
C ALA A 306 9.48 23.82 0.48
N THR A 307 8.21 23.56 0.87
CA THR A 307 7.09 24.44 0.52
C THR A 307 6.67 25.33 1.68
N PRO A 308 6.24 26.56 1.43
CA PRO A 308 5.67 27.43 2.46
C PRO A 308 4.47 26.74 3.14
N GLY A 309 4.48 26.74 4.48
CA GLY A 309 3.44 26.07 5.27
C GLY A 309 3.43 24.54 5.19
N GLY A 310 4.45 23.93 4.59
CA GLY A 310 4.55 22.47 4.45
C GLY A 310 3.46 21.87 3.56
N ILE A 311 2.94 22.61 2.59
CA ILE A 311 1.85 22.18 1.70
C ILE A 311 2.36 21.08 0.76
N ASN A 312 1.66 19.95 0.69
CA ASN A 312 2.05 18.86 -0.20
C ASN A 312 1.48 19.05 -1.62
N ILE A 313 2.17 19.89 -2.41
CA ILE A 313 1.77 20.25 -3.76
C ILE A 313 1.61 19.04 -4.68
N PRO A 314 2.59 18.09 -4.76
CA PRO A 314 2.46 16.93 -5.63
C PRO A 314 1.21 16.10 -5.35
N ILE A 315 0.92 15.80 -4.09
CA ILE A 315 -0.25 14.99 -3.72
C ILE A 315 -1.55 15.74 -4.01
N ILE A 316 -1.62 17.03 -3.72
CA ILE A 316 -2.83 17.82 -3.95
C ILE A 316 -3.16 17.88 -5.45
N LEU A 317 -2.16 18.15 -6.30
CA LEU A 317 -2.35 18.20 -7.75
C LEU A 317 -2.69 16.82 -8.33
N TRP A 318 -2.06 15.76 -7.85
CA TRP A 318 -2.40 14.40 -8.23
C TRP A 318 -3.87 14.05 -7.92
N LEU A 319 -4.35 14.35 -6.70
CA LEU A 319 -5.74 14.12 -6.32
C LEU A 319 -6.73 14.96 -7.15
N ARG A 320 -6.37 16.23 -7.45
CA ARG A 320 -7.15 17.06 -8.37
C ARG A 320 -7.23 16.42 -9.75
N ASN A 321 -6.12 15.99 -10.29
CA ASN A 321 -6.06 15.37 -11.62
C ASN A 321 -6.92 14.10 -11.70
N LEU A 322 -6.87 13.22 -10.69
CA LEU A 322 -7.75 12.05 -10.62
C LEU A 322 -9.24 12.41 -10.56
N THR A 323 -9.57 13.47 -9.83
CA THR A 323 -10.94 13.98 -9.74
C THR A 323 -11.45 14.44 -11.10
N LEU A 324 -10.65 15.20 -11.84
CA LEU A 324 -11.06 15.75 -13.13
C LEU A 324 -11.04 14.70 -14.26
N ALA A 325 -10.01 13.85 -14.27
CA ALA A 325 -9.84 12.84 -15.32
C ALA A 325 -10.82 11.67 -15.21
N TYR A 326 -11.14 11.23 -13.98
CA TYR A 326 -11.83 9.96 -13.75
C TYR A 326 -13.02 10.07 -12.78
N ASP A 327 -13.46 11.28 -12.45
CA ASP A 327 -14.55 11.57 -11.48
C ASP A 327 -14.31 10.93 -10.08
N MET A 328 -13.04 10.73 -9.68
CA MET A 328 -12.67 10.06 -8.44
C MET A 328 -12.77 10.98 -7.20
N VAL A 329 -13.87 11.74 -7.09
CA VAL A 329 -14.06 12.78 -6.05
C VAL A 329 -14.00 12.20 -4.64
N ASP A 330 -14.73 11.10 -4.37
CA ASP A 330 -14.82 10.51 -3.03
C ASP A 330 -13.47 9.90 -2.59
N TYR A 331 -12.79 9.24 -3.53
CA TYR A 331 -11.42 8.78 -3.30
C TYR A 331 -10.50 9.95 -2.97
N ALA A 332 -10.49 10.97 -3.82
CA ALA A 332 -9.62 12.12 -3.65
C ALA A 332 -9.88 12.88 -2.33
N ARG A 333 -11.15 13.09 -1.97
CA ARG A 333 -11.54 13.68 -0.68
C ARG A 333 -11.04 12.88 0.52
N SER A 334 -11.21 11.55 0.46
CA SER A 334 -10.75 10.68 1.54
C SER A 334 -9.22 10.76 1.73
N ARG A 335 -8.47 10.89 0.63
CA ARG A 335 -7.01 11.01 0.68
C ARG A 335 -6.56 12.43 1.06
N TYR A 336 -7.21 13.47 0.52
CA TYR A 336 -6.96 14.86 0.88
C TYR A 336 -7.16 15.12 2.38
N SER A 337 -8.15 14.47 3.01
CA SER A 337 -8.40 14.58 4.45
C SER A 337 -7.25 14.07 5.32
N LEU A 338 -6.35 13.24 4.78
CA LEU A 338 -5.17 12.74 5.50
C LEU A 338 -4.05 13.77 5.62
N LEU A 339 -4.02 14.77 4.73
CA LEU A 339 -3.05 15.86 4.82
C LEU A 339 -3.26 16.69 6.10
N GLY A 340 -2.18 17.02 6.76
CA GLY A 340 -2.19 17.74 8.04
C GLY A 340 -2.46 16.88 9.28
N ASN A 341 -2.71 15.58 9.13
CA ASN A 341 -3.01 14.66 10.23
C ASN A 341 -1.84 13.72 10.60
N GLY A 342 -0.61 14.06 10.23
CA GLY A 342 0.57 13.25 10.51
C GLY A 342 0.56 11.88 9.79
N SER A 343 -0.14 11.78 8.66
CA SER A 343 -0.13 10.57 7.85
C SER A 343 1.23 10.36 7.18
N HIS A 344 1.80 9.16 7.31
CA HIS A 344 3.05 8.83 6.64
C HIS A 344 2.89 8.66 5.12
N TRP A 345 1.72 8.27 4.62
CA TRP A 345 1.47 8.13 3.19
C TRP A 345 1.16 9.45 2.51
N PHE A 346 0.48 10.37 3.22
CA PHE A 346 0.22 11.74 2.77
C PHE A 346 0.76 12.71 3.81
N PRO A 347 2.11 12.87 3.85
CA PRO A 347 2.74 13.85 4.74
C PRO A 347 2.44 15.27 4.28
N GLY A 348 2.74 16.25 5.11
CA GLY A 348 2.54 17.67 4.82
C GLY A 348 1.10 18.14 5.03
N ASN A 349 0.82 19.36 4.60
CA ASN A 349 -0.41 20.08 4.87
C ASN A 349 -1.30 20.25 3.62
N LYS A 350 -2.58 20.57 3.87
CA LYS A 350 -3.59 20.92 2.88
C LYS A 350 -3.32 22.30 2.28
N ALA A 351 -3.96 22.61 1.17
CA ALA A 351 -3.93 23.93 0.54
C ALA A 351 -4.77 25.00 1.26
N ASP A 352 -5.60 24.64 2.25
CA ASP A 352 -6.38 25.55 3.07
C ASP A 352 -5.51 26.62 3.75
N LYS A 353 -4.27 26.26 4.08
CA LYS A 353 -3.27 27.18 4.67
C LYS A 353 -2.80 28.28 3.72
N LEU A 354 -3.04 28.15 2.41
CA LEU A 354 -2.76 29.23 1.45
C LEU A 354 -3.45 30.56 1.78
N ARG A 355 -4.62 30.49 2.47
CA ARG A 355 -5.37 31.67 2.87
C ARG A 355 -4.81 32.36 4.12
N GLN A 356 -3.98 31.69 4.91
CA GLN A 356 -3.48 32.15 6.21
C GLN A 356 -2.12 32.84 6.16
N VAL A 357 -1.38 32.67 5.06
CA VAL A 357 -0.02 33.18 4.93
C VAL A 357 0.04 34.12 3.72
N GLN A 358 0.69 35.25 3.86
CA GLN A 358 1.08 36.15 2.73
C GLN A 358 2.12 35.44 1.83
N LEU A 359 1.77 34.27 1.34
CA LEU A 359 2.66 33.27 0.74
C LEU A 359 2.98 33.52 -0.73
N ALA A 360 2.38 34.52 -1.35
CA ALA A 360 2.54 34.73 -2.80
C ALA A 360 4.01 34.92 -3.23
N PHE A 361 4.86 35.47 -2.37
CA PHE A 361 6.27 35.71 -2.69
C PHE A 361 7.13 34.44 -2.57
N ASP A 362 6.91 33.67 -1.52
CA ASP A 362 7.68 32.44 -1.25
C ASP A 362 7.29 31.29 -2.17
N PHE A 363 6.02 31.24 -2.63
CA PHE A 363 5.57 30.24 -3.61
C PHE A 363 6.30 30.34 -4.95
N LYS A 364 6.52 31.55 -5.48
CA LYS A 364 7.29 31.73 -6.71
C LYS A 364 8.69 31.12 -6.62
N ARG A 365 9.33 31.25 -5.46
CA ARG A 365 10.67 30.70 -5.23
C ARG A 365 10.64 29.18 -5.15
N SER A 366 9.69 28.63 -4.41
CA SER A 366 9.55 27.17 -4.24
C SER A 366 9.17 26.45 -5.54
N LEU A 367 8.46 27.13 -6.45
CA LEU A 367 7.99 26.60 -7.71
C LEU A 367 8.90 26.95 -8.90
N ALA A 368 10.04 27.60 -8.67
CA ALA A 368 10.90 28.13 -9.73
C ALA A 368 11.35 27.09 -10.77
N ASN A 369 11.39 25.81 -10.41
CA ASN A 369 11.78 24.72 -11.29
C ASN A 369 10.59 24.11 -12.05
N SER A 370 9.33 24.46 -11.71
CA SER A 370 8.15 23.92 -12.40
C SER A 370 7.80 24.76 -13.62
N PRO A 371 7.52 24.14 -14.79
CA PRO A 371 7.03 24.85 -15.96
C PRO A 371 5.65 25.50 -15.72
N HIS A 372 4.96 25.09 -14.67
CA HIS A 372 3.61 25.55 -14.33
C HIS A 372 3.55 26.45 -13.09
N ALA A 373 4.68 27.03 -12.67
CA ALA A 373 4.79 27.83 -11.44
C ALA A 373 3.68 28.89 -11.27
N GLU A 374 3.27 29.55 -12.35
CA GLU A 374 2.21 30.59 -12.30
C GLU A 374 0.82 30.03 -12.12
N LYS A 375 0.53 28.83 -12.64
CA LYS A 375 -0.79 28.20 -12.59
C LYS A 375 -1.03 27.49 -11.24
N ILE A 376 0.01 26.90 -10.65
CA ILE A 376 -0.10 26.03 -9.47
C ILE A 376 -0.84 26.66 -8.29
N PRO A 377 -0.62 27.93 -7.88
CA PRO A 377 -1.37 28.52 -6.75
C PRO A 377 -2.88 28.54 -6.95
N SER A 378 -3.36 28.82 -8.17
CA SER A 378 -4.78 28.80 -8.51
C SER A 378 -5.36 27.38 -8.52
N LEU A 379 -4.58 26.40 -9.00
CA LEU A 379 -4.96 24.99 -9.02
C LEU A 379 -5.03 24.38 -7.63
N LEU A 380 -4.15 24.78 -6.72
CA LEU A 380 -4.21 24.40 -5.31
C LEU A 380 -5.45 24.95 -4.62
N ALA A 381 -5.83 26.22 -4.90
CA ALA A 381 -7.06 26.81 -4.38
C ALA A 381 -8.31 26.15 -4.97
N GLU A 382 -8.28 25.72 -6.22
CA GLU A 382 -9.33 24.91 -6.85
C GLU A 382 -9.44 23.54 -6.19
N ALA A 383 -8.32 22.84 -6.00
CA ALA A 383 -8.26 21.55 -5.33
C ALA A 383 -8.84 21.61 -3.92
N ASP A 384 -8.50 22.64 -3.14
CA ASP A 384 -9.06 22.83 -1.80
C ASP A 384 -10.59 23.02 -1.80
N ARG A 385 -11.13 23.73 -2.80
CA ARG A 385 -12.60 23.86 -2.97
C ARG A 385 -13.27 22.55 -3.36
N LEU A 386 -12.64 21.73 -4.20
CA LEU A 386 -13.17 20.46 -4.67
C LEU A 386 -13.10 19.35 -3.61
N LEU A 387 -11.97 19.31 -2.89
CA LEU A 387 -11.60 18.21 -2.03
C LEU A 387 -11.73 18.52 -0.54
N GLY A 388 -11.75 19.79 -0.16
CA GLY A 388 -11.99 20.25 1.20
C GLY A 388 -13.42 19.91 1.67
N GLY A 389 -13.60 19.73 2.97
CA GLY A 389 -14.90 19.39 3.56
C GLY A 389 -14.77 18.58 4.84
N LYS A 390 -15.78 17.79 5.21
CA LYS A 390 -15.79 16.96 6.42
C LYS A 390 -14.66 15.93 6.37
N GLU A 391 -13.95 15.80 7.49
CA GLU A 391 -12.94 14.75 7.66
C GLU A 391 -13.57 13.38 7.51
N VAL A 392 -12.92 12.51 6.72
CA VAL A 392 -13.29 11.11 6.59
C VAL A 392 -12.58 10.33 7.70
N GLN A 393 -13.33 9.61 8.53
CA GLN A 393 -12.77 8.81 9.60
C GLN A 393 -11.97 7.63 9.03
N ARG A 394 -10.74 7.42 9.53
CA ARG A 394 -9.92 6.28 9.13
C ARG A 394 -10.50 4.97 9.66
N LEU A 395 -10.42 3.89 8.88
CA LEU A 395 -10.78 2.54 9.34
C LEU A 395 -10.05 2.15 10.63
N SER A 396 -8.80 2.57 10.81
CA SER A 396 -8.01 2.32 12.02
C SER A 396 -8.47 3.10 13.28
N GLN A 397 -9.42 4.00 13.12
CA GLN A 397 -9.99 4.80 14.23
C GLN A 397 -11.42 4.37 14.59
N SER A 398 -12.00 3.39 13.85
CA SER A 398 -13.34 2.85 14.11
C SER A 398 -13.37 1.75 15.16
#